data_d880b094e576b58935b248ba06870811
#
_entry.id   d880b094e576b58935b248ba06870811
#
_cell.length_a   1.000
_cell.length_b   1.000
_cell.length_c   1.000
_cell.angle_alpha   90.00
_cell.angle_beta   90.00
_cell.angle_gamma   90.00
#
_symmetry.space_group_name_H-M   'P 1'
#
loop_
_entity.id
_entity.type
_entity.pdbx_description
1 polymer ?
#
loop_
_entity_poly.entity_id
_entity_poly.type
_entity_poly.pdbx_seq_one_letter_code
_entity_poly.pdbx_strand_id
1 'polypeptide(L)'
;MEVLQTDRLRIRTLTDKDHPNFFLLQGDPEVMRFIRPVKTREESDAALNDMLVAGEPEEGGRWMVEEKETGAFVGTLAIIPLPYDATKIQLGYALLPAHWGKGYATELAKAGLQYFWEHTTRDEIFAVTETPNIASQQVLLKAGFHLLLKRDLDGKPVLVYVAKREG
;
A
#
# COMPACT_ATOMS: atom_id res chain seq x y z
N MET A 1 -2.16 -7.68 15.70
CA MET A 1 -0.73 -7.80 16.07
C MET A 1 0.07 -6.74 15.35
N GLU A 2 0.97 -6.12 16.05
CA GLU A 2 1.84 -5.10 15.44
C GLU A 2 2.86 -5.76 14.53
N VAL A 3 3.07 -5.15 13.35
CA VAL A 3 4.04 -5.63 12.36
C VAL A 3 5.32 -4.80 12.43
N LEU A 4 5.18 -3.48 12.41
CA LEU A 4 6.30 -2.54 12.54
C LEU A 4 5.82 -1.17 13.00
N GLN A 5 6.74 -0.33 13.42
CA GLN A 5 6.49 1.06 13.78
C GLN A 5 7.46 1.96 13.05
N THR A 6 7.02 3.19 12.78
CA THR A 6 7.88 4.28 12.34
C THR A 6 7.88 5.37 13.43
N ASP A 7 8.47 6.52 13.17
CA ASP A 7 8.46 7.62 14.13
C ASP A 7 7.04 8.05 14.53
N ARG A 8 6.11 8.05 13.58
CA ARG A 8 4.76 8.58 13.80
C ARG A 8 3.65 7.55 13.60
N LEU A 9 3.94 6.38 13.04
CA LEU A 9 2.93 5.43 12.58
C LEU A 9 3.14 4.05 13.20
N ARG A 10 2.02 3.35 13.37
CA ARG A 10 1.99 1.93 13.76
C ARG A 10 1.30 1.16 12.66
N ILE A 11 1.95 0.09 12.22
CA ILE A 11 1.43 -0.81 11.18
C ILE A 11 1.11 -2.15 11.84
N ARG A 12 -0.12 -2.62 11.64
CA ARG A 12 -0.61 -3.87 12.26
C ARG A 12 -1.40 -4.73 11.29
N THR A 13 -1.59 -5.99 11.67
CA THR A 13 -2.38 -6.93 10.89
C THR A 13 -3.86 -6.54 10.88
N LEU A 14 -4.57 -6.99 9.84
CA LEU A 14 -6.02 -6.80 9.70
C LEU A 14 -6.77 -7.61 10.75
N THR A 15 -7.92 -7.09 11.17
CA THR A 15 -8.87 -7.80 12.05
C THR A 15 -10.29 -7.63 11.54
N ASP A 16 -11.22 -8.42 12.08
CA ASP A 16 -12.64 -8.31 11.75
C ASP A 16 -13.28 -7.00 12.26
N LYS A 17 -12.57 -6.27 13.10
CA LYS A 17 -13.04 -4.96 13.61
C LYS A 17 -12.71 -3.82 12.66
N ASP A 18 -11.97 -4.09 11.58
CA ASP A 18 -11.50 -3.07 10.65
C ASP A 18 -12.48 -2.73 9.53
N HIS A 19 -13.62 -3.41 9.44
CA HIS A 19 -14.60 -3.17 8.38
C HIS A 19 -15.01 -1.70 8.21
N PRO A 20 -15.35 -0.96 9.28
CA PRO A 20 -15.73 0.44 9.11
C PRO A 20 -14.61 1.31 8.55
N ASN A 21 -13.41 1.19 9.08
CA ASN A 21 -12.26 1.98 8.63
C ASN A 21 -11.80 1.58 7.23
N PHE A 22 -11.83 0.29 6.92
CA PHE A 22 -11.48 -0.19 5.59
C PHE A 22 -12.40 0.42 4.53
N PHE A 23 -13.70 0.54 4.84
CA PHE A 23 -14.66 1.18 3.95
C PHE A 23 -14.39 2.67 3.78
N LEU A 24 -13.88 3.37 4.79
CA LEU A 24 -13.51 4.78 4.64
C LEU A 24 -12.52 4.99 3.49
N LEU A 25 -11.64 4.03 3.24
CA LEU A 25 -10.75 4.07 2.09
C LEU A 25 -11.43 3.59 0.81
N GLN A 26 -12.02 2.39 0.86
CA GLN A 26 -12.55 1.71 -0.33
C GLN A 26 -13.76 2.42 -0.94
N GLY A 27 -14.50 3.15 -0.14
CA GLY A 27 -15.69 3.89 -0.57
C GLY A 27 -15.43 5.36 -0.87
N ASP A 28 -14.21 5.85 -0.70
CA ASP A 28 -13.88 7.26 -0.92
C ASP A 28 -13.37 7.47 -2.34
N PRO A 29 -14.12 8.21 -3.20
CA PRO A 29 -13.70 8.42 -4.58
C PRO A 29 -12.40 9.21 -4.71
N GLU A 30 -12.08 10.05 -3.75
CA GLU A 30 -10.83 10.82 -3.75
C GLU A 30 -9.63 9.91 -3.46
N VAL A 31 -9.76 8.99 -2.51
CA VAL A 31 -8.73 7.98 -2.21
C VAL A 31 -8.54 7.05 -3.39
N MET A 32 -9.64 6.55 -3.96
CA MET A 32 -9.60 5.52 -5.01
C MET A 32 -9.36 6.08 -6.40
N ARG A 33 -9.29 7.39 -6.56
CA ARG A 33 -9.19 8.06 -7.87
C ARG A 33 -8.20 7.41 -8.83
N PHE A 34 -7.02 7.02 -8.35
CA PHE A 34 -5.96 6.43 -9.16
C PHE A 34 -5.67 4.98 -8.77
N ILE A 35 -6.53 4.34 -8.00
CA ILE A 35 -6.30 2.99 -7.49
C ILE A 35 -7.26 2.00 -8.15
N ARG A 36 -8.56 2.15 -7.92
CA ARG A 36 -9.61 1.29 -8.48
C ARG A 36 -10.97 1.95 -8.28
N PRO A 37 -12.05 1.44 -8.91
CA PRO A 37 -13.41 1.94 -8.66
C PRO A 37 -13.77 1.82 -7.18
N VAL A 38 -14.55 2.80 -6.67
CA VAL A 38 -15.04 2.75 -5.29
C VAL A 38 -15.92 1.53 -5.06
N LYS A 39 -15.93 1.06 -3.82
CA LYS A 39 -16.77 -0.05 -3.38
C LYS A 39 -17.93 0.46 -2.53
N THR A 40 -19.05 -0.23 -2.59
CA THR A 40 -20.10 -0.09 -1.58
C THR A 40 -19.63 -0.66 -0.26
N ARG A 41 -20.35 -0.37 0.83
CA ARG A 41 -20.02 -0.95 2.14
C ARG A 41 -20.03 -2.48 2.08
N GLU A 42 -21.02 -3.07 1.42
CA GLU A 42 -21.13 -4.51 1.27
C GLU A 42 -19.95 -5.10 0.50
N GLU A 43 -19.57 -4.48 -0.60
CA GLU A 43 -18.39 -4.91 -1.38
C GLU A 43 -17.09 -4.78 -0.60
N SER A 44 -16.95 -3.69 0.16
CA SER A 44 -15.78 -3.46 0.99
C SER A 44 -15.67 -4.50 2.11
N ASP A 45 -16.77 -4.79 2.77
CA ASP A 45 -16.80 -5.80 3.85
C ASP A 45 -16.47 -7.18 3.29
N ALA A 46 -16.99 -7.54 2.11
CA ALA A 46 -16.67 -8.80 1.45
C ALA A 46 -15.18 -8.90 1.11
N ALA A 47 -14.59 -7.81 0.59
CA ALA A 47 -13.17 -7.77 0.26
C ALA A 47 -12.30 -7.98 1.50
N LEU A 48 -12.63 -7.34 2.61
CA LEU A 48 -11.88 -7.52 3.85
C LEU A 48 -12.04 -8.95 4.38
N ASN A 49 -13.24 -9.50 4.34
CA ASN A 49 -13.48 -10.90 4.75
C ASN A 49 -12.62 -11.87 3.94
N ASP A 50 -12.53 -11.67 2.63
CA ASP A 50 -11.68 -12.51 1.77
C ASP A 50 -10.21 -12.41 2.17
N MET A 51 -9.73 -11.22 2.49
CA MET A 51 -8.36 -11.01 2.97
C MET A 51 -8.11 -11.72 4.30
N LEU A 52 -9.07 -11.65 5.22
CA LEU A 52 -8.97 -12.31 6.53
C LEU A 52 -8.94 -13.84 6.39
N VAL A 53 -9.75 -14.40 5.50
CA VAL A 53 -9.78 -15.85 5.24
C VAL A 53 -8.48 -16.30 4.58
N ALA A 54 -7.97 -15.54 3.62
CA ALA A 54 -6.74 -15.88 2.90
C ALA A 54 -5.51 -15.83 3.83
N GLY A 55 -5.56 -15.01 4.87
CA GLY A 55 -4.41 -14.76 5.73
C GLY A 55 -3.35 -13.94 5.05
N GLU A 56 -2.18 -13.81 5.68
CA GLU A 56 -1.09 -13.05 5.11
C GLU A 56 -0.37 -13.84 4.03
N PRO A 57 0.10 -13.19 2.94
CA PRO A 57 0.93 -13.84 1.95
C PRO A 57 2.29 -14.24 2.56
N GLU A 58 2.97 -15.18 1.92
CA GLU A 58 4.25 -15.69 2.39
C GLU A 58 5.31 -14.59 2.51
N GLU A 59 5.32 -13.65 1.55
CA GLU A 59 6.28 -12.55 1.53
C GLU A 59 5.52 -11.23 1.54
N GLY A 60 5.33 -10.63 2.72
CA GLY A 60 4.68 -9.35 2.86
C GLY A 60 3.39 -9.40 3.66
N GLY A 61 2.37 -8.68 3.23
CA GLY A 61 1.09 -8.60 3.91
C GLY A 61 0.23 -7.43 3.48
N ARG A 62 -0.98 -7.39 4.02
CA ARG A 62 -1.88 -6.24 3.94
C ARG A 62 -2.17 -5.78 5.36
N TRP A 63 -1.89 -4.53 5.65
CA TRP A 63 -1.87 -4.02 7.02
C TRP A 63 -2.62 -2.71 7.16
N MET A 64 -3.14 -2.50 8.37
CA MET A 64 -3.74 -1.22 8.77
C MET A 64 -2.66 -0.31 9.36
N VAL A 65 -2.81 0.99 9.11
CA VAL A 65 -1.88 2.03 9.56
C VAL A 65 -2.60 3.01 10.48
N GLU A 66 -2.03 3.28 11.65
CA GLU A 66 -2.56 4.18 12.66
C GLU A 66 -1.49 5.18 13.10
N GLU A 67 -1.92 6.37 13.54
CA GLU A 67 -1.00 7.27 14.25
C GLU A 67 -0.64 6.68 15.60
N LYS A 68 0.64 6.63 15.94
CA LYS A 68 1.11 6.09 17.21
C LYS A 68 0.55 6.87 18.40
N GLU A 69 0.52 8.19 18.28
CA GLU A 69 0.18 9.10 19.38
C GLU A 69 -1.31 9.08 19.70
N THR A 70 -2.16 9.06 18.69
CA THR A 70 -3.61 9.23 18.84
C THR A 70 -4.39 7.93 18.63
N GLY A 71 -3.82 6.94 17.97
CA GLY A 71 -4.52 5.74 17.52
C GLY A 71 -5.45 5.97 16.34
N ALA A 72 -5.43 7.18 15.75
CA ALA A 72 -6.29 7.49 14.62
C ALA A 72 -5.93 6.64 13.39
N PHE A 73 -6.95 6.14 12.69
CA PHE A 73 -6.76 5.40 11.46
C PHE A 73 -6.24 6.32 10.35
N VAL A 74 -5.16 5.92 9.73
CA VAL A 74 -4.49 6.68 8.66
C VAL A 74 -4.75 6.07 7.29
N GLY A 75 -4.64 4.76 7.17
CA GLY A 75 -4.75 4.10 5.88
C GLY A 75 -4.26 2.66 5.90
N THR A 76 -3.79 2.20 4.75
CA THR A 76 -3.29 0.83 4.58
C THR A 76 -1.93 0.81 3.89
N LEU A 77 -1.17 -0.24 4.18
CA LEU A 77 0.08 -0.57 3.48
C LEU A 77 -0.02 -2.01 3.00
N ALA A 78 0.39 -2.27 1.78
CA ALA A 78 0.37 -3.62 1.21
C ALA A 78 1.71 -3.93 0.56
N ILE A 79 2.20 -5.14 0.80
CA ILE A 79 3.33 -5.74 0.09
C ILE A 79 2.81 -7.09 -0.40
N ILE A 80 2.47 -7.15 -1.69
CA ILE A 80 1.70 -8.25 -2.28
C ILE A 80 2.18 -8.53 -3.70
N PRO A 81 1.83 -9.69 -4.29
CA PRO A 81 2.18 -9.96 -5.68
C PRO A 81 1.67 -8.90 -6.65
N LEU A 82 2.42 -8.67 -7.72
CA LEU A 82 1.97 -7.81 -8.83
C LEU A 82 0.73 -8.42 -9.49
N PRO A 83 -0.25 -7.59 -9.90
CA PRO A 83 -1.49 -8.10 -10.48
C PRO A 83 -1.29 -8.81 -11.82
N TYR A 84 -0.23 -8.48 -12.57
CA TYR A 84 0.04 -9.07 -13.89
C TYR A 84 1.23 -10.03 -13.89
N ASP A 85 1.91 -10.20 -12.76
CA ASP A 85 3.04 -11.14 -12.63
C ASP A 85 3.22 -11.52 -11.16
N ALA A 86 2.60 -12.61 -10.76
CA ALA A 86 2.59 -13.06 -9.36
C ALA A 86 3.96 -13.53 -8.86
N THR A 87 4.96 -13.66 -9.74
CA THR A 87 6.34 -13.98 -9.33
C THR A 87 7.07 -12.77 -8.76
N LYS A 88 6.51 -11.58 -8.95
CA LYS A 88 7.08 -10.31 -8.50
C LYS A 88 6.20 -9.70 -7.43
N ILE A 89 6.82 -8.91 -6.55
CA ILE A 89 6.14 -8.29 -5.40
C ILE A 89 6.08 -6.78 -5.61
N GLN A 90 4.95 -6.19 -5.20
CA GLN A 90 4.78 -4.74 -5.22
C GLN A 90 4.48 -4.19 -3.83
N LEU A 91 4.82 -2.92 -3.63
CA LEU A 91 4.43 -2.13 -2.48
C LEU A 91 3.33 -1.15 -2.90
N GLY A 92 2.26 -1.08 -2.12
CA GLY A 92 1.19 -0.13 -2.33
C GLY A 92 0.69 0.44 -1.02
N TYR A 93 0.09 1.61 -1.08
CA TYR A 93 -0.50 2.26 0.09
C TYR A 93 -1.71 3.09 -0.32
N ALA A 94 -2.59 3.33 0.64
CA ALA A 94 -3.71 4.24 0.49
C ALA A 94 -3.91 4.95 1.82
N LEU A 95 -4.08 6.27 1.78
CA LEU A 95 -4.26 7.10 2.98
C LEU A 95 -5.55 7.90 2.89
N LEU A 96 -6.20 8.08 4.04
CA LEU A 96 -7.34 8.99 4.14
C LEU A 96 -6.89 10.43 3.81
N PRO A 97 -7.72 11.21 3.11
CA PRO A 97 -7.36 12.59 2.75
C PRO A 97 -6.96 13.49 3.91
N ALA A 98 -7.55 13.27 5.10
CA ALA A 98 -7.20 14.04 6.30
C ALA A 98 -5.73 13.89 6.70
N HIS A 99 -5.06 12.85 6.23
CA HIS A 99 -3.66 12.57 6.55
C HIS A 99 -2.70 12.82 5.38
N TRP A 100 -3.20 13.39 4.28
CA TRP A 100 -2.35 13.79 3.17
C TRP A 100 -1.54 15.04 3.53
N GLY A 101 -0.42 15.21 2.85
CA GLY A 101 0.41 16.40 3.02
C GLY A 101 1.25 16.44 4.30
N LYS A 102 1.31 15.33 5.03
CA LYS A 102 2.06 15.22 6.29
C LYS A 102 3.37 14.43 6.16
N GLY A 103 3.62 13.87 4.98
CA GLY A 103 4.79 13.02 4.75
C GLY A 103 4.59 11.56 5.15
N TYR A 104 3.39 11.15 5.52
CA TYR A 104 3.10 9.77 5.95
C TYR A 104 3.32 8.75 4.83
N ALA A 105 2.94 9.07 3.60
CA ALA A 105 3.13 8.13 2.48
C ALA A 105 4.61 7.82 2.25
N THR A 106 5.48 8.82 2.30
CA THR A 106 6.92 8.64 2.17
C THR A 106 7.48 7.82 3.35
N GLU A 107 7.03 8.13 4.54
CA GLU A 107 7.41 7.38 5.76
C GLU A 107 7.02 5.91 5.65
N LEU A 108 5.79 5.62 5.17
CA LEU A 108 5.30 4.26 4.95
C LEU A 108 6.08 3.54 3.87
N ALA A 109 6.34 4.19 2.75
CA ALA A 109 7.06 3.58 1.64
C ALA A 109 8.48 3.18 2.04
N LYS A 110 9.17 4.05 2.77
CA LYS A 110 10.52 3.75 3.29
C LYS A 110 10.49 2.61 4.29
N ALA A 111 9.55 2.62 5.21
CA ALA A 111 9.40 1.57 6.22
C ALA A 111 9.04 0.23 5.59
N GLY A 112 8.15 0.24 4.60
CA GLY A 112 7.77 -0.96 3.86
C GLY A 112 8.95 -1.56 3.10
N LEU A 113 9.78 -0.72 2.47
CA LEU A 113 11.00 -1.18 1.81
C LEU A 113 11.95 -1.85 2.80
N GLN A 114 12.22 -1.20 3.91
CA GLN A 114 13.11 -1.74 4.93
C GLN A 114 12.60 -3.08 5.46
N TYR A 115 11.30 -3.14 5.78
CA TYR A 115 10.66 -4.39 6.21
C TYR A 115 10.86 -5.49 5.17
N PHE A 116 10.64 -5.20 3.91
CA PHE A 116 10.78 -6.15 2.82
C PHE A 116 12.22 -6.69 2.71
N TRP A 117 13.20 -5.79 2.78
CA TRP A 117 14.61 -6.20 2.73
C TRP A 117 15.02 -7.07 3.94
N GLU A 118 14.44 -6.82 5.09
CA GLU A 118 14.75 -7.57 6.32
C GLU A 118 14.06 -8.95 6.37
N HIS A 119 12.91 -9.09 5.71
CA HIS A 119 12.06 -10.28 5.84
C HIS A 119 12.01 -11.16 4.60
N THR A 120 12.70 -10.80 3.54
CA THR A 120 12.79 -11.60 2.32
C THR A 120 14.23 -11.66 1.83
N THR A 121 14.49 -12.57 0.88
CA THR A 121 15.79 -12.64 0.20
C THR A 121 15.73 -12.03 -1.20
N ARG A 122 14.64 -11.37 -1.52
CA ARG A 122 14.44 -10.80 -2.85
C ARG A 122 15.35 -9.61 -3.09
N ASP A 123 15.73 -9.40 -4.35
CA ASP A 123 16.64 -8.33 -4.76
C ASP A 123 15.91 -7.08 -5.24
N GLU A 124 14.61 -7.18 -5.51
CA GLU A 124 13.84 -6.06 -6.03
C GLU A 124 12.38 -6.12 -5.59
N ILE A 125 11.76 -4.95 -5.55
CA ILE A 125 10.33 -4.78 -5.31
C ILE A 125 9.82 -3.67 -6.23
N PHE A 126 8.57 -3.79 -6.66
CA PHE A 126 7.96 -2.89 -7.62
C PHE A 126 6.91 -2.02 -6.96
N ALA A 127 6.54 -0.94 -7.63
CA ALA A 127 5.38 -0.12 -7.28
C ALA A 127 4.76 0.40 -8.57
N VAL A 128 3.43 0.39 -8.64
CA VAL A 128 2.70 0.78 -9.83
C VAL A 128 1.83 1.98 -9.51
N THR A 129 1.86 3.00 -10.37
CA THR A 129 1.03 4.18 -10.21
C THR A 129 0.47 4.61 -11.56
N GLU A 130 -0.76 5.12 -11.58
CA GLU A 130 -1.32 5.70 -12.81
C GLU A 130 -0.57 6.98 -13.19
N THR A 131 -0.42 7.24 -14.47
CA THR A 131 0.40 8.37 -14.96
C THR A 131 -0.05 9.74 -14.43
N PRO A 132 -1.35 10.02 -14.18
CA PRO A 132 -1.75 11.31 -13.61
C PRO A 132 -1.46 11.46 -12.11
N ASN A 133 -1.11 10.39 -11.41
CA ASN A 133 -0.89 10.44 -9.97
C ASN A 133 0.51 10.95 -9.62
N ILE A 134 0.71 12.25 -9.76
CA ILE A 134 2.00 12.90 -9.55
C ILE A 134 2.47 12.77 -8.10
N ALA A 135 1.55 12.88 -7.14
CA ALA A 135 1.89 12.79 -5.72
C ALA A 135 2.53 11.43 -5.37
N SER A 136 1.96 10.33 -5.90
CA SER A 136 2.51 8.99 -5.69
C SER A 136 3.89 8.84 -6.33
N GLN A 137 4.08 9.40 -7.52
CA GLN A 137 5.39 9.37 -8.20
C GLN A 137 6.47 10.04 -7.35
N GLN A 138 6.16 11.19 -6.76
CA GLN A 138 7.10 11.90 -5.88
C GLN A 138 7.43 11.08 -4.63
N VAL A 139 6.44 10.46 -4.02
CA VAL A 139 6.63 9.60 -2.85
C VAL A 139 7.57 8.43 -3.19
N LEU A 140 7.33 7.77 -4.31
CA LEU A 140 8.16 6.63 -4.72
C LEU A 140 9.61 7.04 -4.97
N LEU A 141 9.83 8.17 -5.65
CA LEU A 141 11.19 8.68 -5.88
C LEU A 141 11.90 9.00 -4.56
N LYS A 142 11.20 9.65 -3.62
CA LYS A 142 11.77 9.98 -2.31
C LYS A 142 12.07 8.74 -1.48
N ALA A 143 11.30 7.67 -1.66
CA ALA A 143 11.50 6.43 -0.95
C ALA A 143 12.65 5.57 -1.51
N GLY A 144 13.16 5.92 -2.70
CA GLY A 144 14.27 5.19 -3.31
C GLY A 144 13.89 4.31 -4.48
N PHE A 145 12.65 4.40 -4.96
CA PHE A 145 12.26 3.73 -6.20
C PHE A 145 12.71 4.55 -7.40
N HIS A 146 12.91 3.85 -8.52
CA HIS A 146 13.24 4.46 -9.81
C HIS A 146 12.25 4.03 -10.86
N LEU A 147 11.96 4.91 -11.81
CA LEU A 147 11.09 4.57 -12.93
C LEU A 147 11.74 3.47 -13.79
N LEU A 148 11.03 2.37 -13.99
CA LEU A 148 11.48 1.26 -14.81
C LEU A 148 10.90 1.31 -16.21
N LEU A 149 9.58 1.39 -16.33
CA LEU A 149 8.89 1.38 -17.61
C LEU A 149 7.47 1.93 -17.50
N LYS A 150 6.90 2.24 -18.65
CA LYS A 150 5.47 2.47 -18.83
C LYS A 150 4.83 1.19 -19.37
N ARG A 151 3.61 0.94 -18.98
CA ARG A 151 2.81 -0.13 -19.59
C ARG A 151 1.33 0.21 -19.54
N ASP A 152 0.56 -0.54 -20.30
CA ASP A 152 -0.90 -0.49 -20.23
C ASP A 152 -1.36 -1.60 -19.29
N LEU A 153 -2.21 -1.24 -18.32
CA LEU A 153 -2.78 -2.19 -17.37
C LEU A 153 -4.29 -2.03 -17.42
N ASP A 154 -4.97 -3.03 -17.96
CA ASP A 154 -6.43 -3.04 -18.12
C ASP A 154 -6.96 -1.76 -18.82
N GLY A 155 -6.27 -1.32 -19.86
CA GLY A 155 -6.66 -0.15 -20.64
C GLY A 155 -6.22 1.20 -20.04
N LYS A 156 -5.47 1.19 -18.93
CA LYS A 156 -4.95 2.42 -18.30
C LYS A 156 -3.45 2.48 -18.39
N PRO A 157 -2.88 3.63 -18.79
CA PRO A 157 -1.43 3.80 -18.77
C PRO A 157 -0.92 3.93 -17.33
N VAL A 158 0.05 3.10 -16.97
CA VAL A 158 0.67 3.12 -15.66
C VAL A 158 2.18 3.24 -15.78
N LEU A 159 2.80 3.74 -14.70
CA LEU A 159 4.24 3.77 -14.53
C LEU A 159 4.61 2.67 -13.54
N VAL A 160 5.60 1.88 -13.90
CA VAL A 160 6.14 0.83 -13.02
C VAL A 160 7.48 1.31 -12.49
N TYR A 161 7.58 1.38 -11.19
CA TYR A 161 8.80 1.75 -10.46
C TYR A 161 9.42 0.50 -9.85
N VAL A 162 10.72 0.55 -9.64
CA VAL A 162 11.47 -0.53 -9.01
C VAL A 162 12.43 0.03 -7.96
N ALA A 163 12.54 -0.68 -6.84
CA ALA A 163 13.60 -0.48 -5.86
C ALA A 163 14.41 -1.76 -5.78
N LYS A 164 15.74 -1.61 -5.72
CA LYS A 164 16.65 -2.75 -5.69
C LYS A 164 17.41 -2.79 -4.38
N ARG A 165 17.70 -4.02 -3.91
CA ARG A 165 18.50 -4.23 -2.71
C ARG A 165 19.91 -3.71 -2.98
N GLU A 166 20.40 -2.89 -2.08
CA GLU A 166 21.79 -2.45 -2.09
C GLU A 166 22.69 -3.61 -1.67
N GLY A 167 23.68 -3.87 -2.47
CA GLY A 167 24.55 -5.03 -2.32
C GLY A 167 25.67 -4.87 -1.29
#